data_81da9576b7816031b1351ed5a16ddea7
#
_entry.id   81da9576b7816031b1351ed5a16ddea7
#
_cell.length_a   1.000
_cell.length_b   1.000
_cell.length_c   1.000
_cell.angle_alpha   90.00
_cell.angle_beta   90.00
_cell.angle_gamma   90.00
#
_symmetry.space_group_name_H-M   'P 1'
#
loop_
_entity.id
_entity.type
_entity.pdbx_description
1 polymer ?
#
loop_
_entity_poly.entity_id
_entity_poly.type
_entity_poly.pdbx_seq_one_letter_code
_entity_poly.pdbx_strand_id
1 'polypeptide(L)'
;FLKEKINLKQITMVSVAFIGALFIIKPSFNVEVIPYLVGVLGAVGAALAYTCVRVLGKKEDYYTIVFFFSTFSLIAILPGFIAVYKPMTTIQVVYLLLAGISASIGQFGITLAYKFAPAKEISIYDYSGIICSAILGIVFFGEHPDTMSIIGYLIVFAAAFDMFLYNKKLDKLDKKDNQLKDVQG
;
A
#
# COMPACT_ATOMS: atom_id res chain seq x y z
N PHE A 1 6.49 -5.36 17.03
CA PHE A 1 5.44 -4.43 17.48
C PHE A 1 4.06 -5.09 17.44
N LEU A 2 3.63 -5.66 16.33
CA LEU A 2 2.28 -6.23 16.16
C LEU A 2 2.13 -7.64 16.73
N LYS A 3 3.22 -8.36 17.02
CA LYS A 3 3.25 -9.77 17.46
C LYS A 3 2.44 -10.72 16.54
N GLU A 4 2.18 -10.32 15.29
CA GLU A 4 1.52 -11.17 14.31
C GLU A 4 2.49 -12.25 13.83
N LYS A 5 2.06 -13.51 13.87
CA LYS A 5 2.88 -14.63 13.37
C LYS A 5 2.84 -14.64 11.85
N ILE A 6 3.99 -14.53 11.22
CA ILE A 6 4.16 -14.62 9.77
C ILE A 6 4.63 -16.04 9.46
N ASN A 7 3.96 -16.70 8.51
CA ASN A 7 4.33 -18.04 8.07
C ASN A 7 5.36 -17.95 6.93
N LEU A 8 6.21 -18.98 6.82
CA LEU A 8 7.21 -19.10 5.75
C LEU A 8 6.59 -18.93 4.35
N LYS A 9 5.39 -19.49 4.13
CA LYS A 9 4.65 -19.34 2.87
C LYS A 9 4.33 -17.87 2.56
N GLN A 10 3.92 -17.08 3.56
CA GLN A 10 3.66 -15.65 3.39
C GLN A 10 4.93 -14.88 3.04
N ILE A 11 6.06 -15.20 3.67
CA ILE A 11 7.36 -14.60 3.36
C ILE A 11 7.75 -14.90 1.90
N THR A 12 7.61 -16.15 1.48
CA THR A 12 7.94 -16.56 0.10
C THR A 12 7.09 -15.80 -0.92
N MET A 13 5.79 -15.66 -0.69
CA MET A 13 4.90 -14.95 -1.60
C MET A 13 5.21 -13.46 -1.70
N VAL A 14 5.52 -12.81 -0.57
CA VAL A 14 5.96 -11.41 -0.55
C VAL A 14 7.28 -11.27 -1.31
N SER A 15 8.22 -12.20 -1.14
CA SER A 15 9.49 -12.18 -1.88
C SER A 15 9.29 -12.37 -3.39
N VAL A 16 8.40 -13.26 -3.80
CA VAL A 16 8.05 -13.47 -5.22
C VAL A 16 7.39 -12.21 -5.80
N ALA A 17 6.46 -11.58 -5.08
CA ALA A 17 5.85 -10.33 -5.51
C ALA A 17 6.89 -9.19 -5.62
N PHE A 18 7.84 -9.13 -4.70
CA PHE A 18 8.94 -8.16 -4.78
C PHE A 18 9.82 -8.38 -6.01
N ILE A 19 10.15 -9.63 -6.34
CA ILE A 19 10.87 -9.96 -7.58
C ILE A 19 10.06 -9.52 -8.81
N GLY A 20 8.75 -9.77 -8.83
CA GLY A 20 7.87 -9.30 -9.90
C GLY A 20 7.89 -7.77 -10.04
N ALA A 21 7.89 -7.03 -8.93
CA ALA A 21 8.02 -5.58 -8.93
C ALA A 21 9.36 -5.11 -9.51
N LEU A 22 10.47 -5.82 -9.25
CA LEU A 22 11.77 -5.52 -9.87
C LEU A 22 11.75 -5.69 -11.40
N PHE A 23 11.01 -6.65 -11.93
CA PHE A 23 10.82 -6.82 -13.39
C PHE A 23 10.04 -5.65 -14.00
N ILE A 24 9.13 -5.03 -13.25
CA ILE A 24 8.39 -3.84 -13.68
C ILE A 24 9.29 -2.60 -13.63
N ILE A 25 9.98 -2.38 -12.51
CA ILE A 25 10.78 -1.18 -12.25
C ILE A 25 12.07 -1.16 -13.09
N LYS A 26 12.67 -2.34 -13.34
CA LYS A 26 13.93 -2.51 -14.07
C LYS A 26 15.02 -1.55 -13.59
N PRO A 27 15.46 -1.67 -12.33
CA PRO A 27 16.45 -0.77 -11.78
C PRO A 27 17.72 -0.78 -12.66
N SER A 28 18.09 0.36 -13.23
CA SER A 28 19.33 0.51 -13.97
C SER A 28 20.43 0.94 -13.01
N PHE A 29 21.57 0.22 -13.05
CA PHE A 29 22.70 0.51 -12.17
C PHE A 29 23.46 1.79 -12.53
N ASN A 30 23.10 2.47 -13.62
CA ASN A 30 23.74 3.69 -14.10
C ASN A 30 23.08 4.97 -13.60
N VAL A 31 22.16 4.91 -12.66
CA VAL A 31 21.40 6.05 -12.16
C VAL A 31 21.90 6.48 -10.79
N GLU A 32 21.79 7.76 -10.50
CA GLU A 32 22.11 8.32 -9.19
C GLU A 32 21.45 7.51 -8.05
N VAL A 33 22.24 7.07 -7.09
CA VAL A 33 21.81 6.20 -5.99
C VAL A 33 20.82 6.92 -5.05
N ILE A 34 20.90 8.25 -4.98
CA ILE A 34 20.11 9.08 -4.06
C ILE A 34 18.60 8.91 -4.22
N PRO A 35 17.98 8.98 -5.43
CA PRO A 35 16.55 8.76 -5.61
C PRO A 35 16.07 7.39 -5.10
N TYR A 36 16.87 6.35 -5.30
CA TYR A 36 16.52 5.00 -4.81
C TYR A 36 16.55 4.90 -3.29
N LEU A 37 17.55 5.51 -2.64
CA LEU A 37 17.61 5.57 -1.18
C LEU A 37 16.41 6.34 -0.60
N VAL A 38 16.04 7.46 -1.21
CA VAL A 38 14.85 8.23 -0.81
C VAL A 38 13.59 7.38 -0.97
N GLY A 39 13.44 6.64 -2.06
CA GLY A 39 12.31 5.72 -2.28
C GLY A 39 12.25 4.62 -1.21
N VAL A 40 13.37 4.00 -0.88
CA VAL A 40 13.43 2.96 0.18
C VAL A 40 13.09 3.55 1.55
N LEU A 41 13.63 4.73 1.88
CA LEU A 41 13.29 5.41 3.15
C LEU A 41 11.80 5.76 3.21
N GLY A 42 11.21 6.20 2.09
CA GLY A 42 9.77 6.43 1.97
C GLY A 42 8.94 5.17 2.22
N ALA A 43 9.35 4.04 1.64
CA ALA A 43 8.69 2.75 1.84
C ALA A 43 8.76 2.28 3.31
N VAL A 44 9.93 2.41 3.95
CA VAL A 44 10.10 2.12 5.39
C VAL A 44 9.22 3.03 6.24
N GLY A 45 9.18 4.33 5.93
CA GLY A 45 8.32 5.30 6.62
C GLY A 45 6.83 4.94 6.49
N ALA A 46 6.38 4.55 5.30
CA ALA A 46 5.00 4.10 5.07
C ALA A 46 4.67 2.83 5.87
N ALA A 47 5.56 1.84 5.87
CA ALA A 47 5.37 0.60 6.64
C ALA A 47 5.27 0.88 8.16
N LEU A 48 6.09 1.79 8.69
CA LEU A 48 6.01 2.23 10.09
C LEU A 48 4.68 2.96 10.35
N ALA A 49 4.26 3.86 9.48
CA ALA A 49 3.00 4.59 9.61
C ALA A 49 1.80 3.63 9.64
N TYR A 50 1.71 2.66 8.73
CA TYR A 50 0.63 1.67 8.74
C TYR A 50 0.66 0.77 9.97
N THR A 51 1.86 0.43 10.46
CA THR A 51 2.00 -0.28 11.74
C THR A 51 1.44 0.54 12.90
N CYS A 52 1.72 1.84 12.95
CA CYS A 52 1.16 2.76 13.94
C CYS A 52 -0.37 2.86 13.81
N VAL A 53 -0.90 3.00 12.59
CA VAL A 53 -2.36 3.01 12.34
C VAL A 53 -3.02 1.73 12.87
N ARG A 54 -2.40 0.56 12.66
CA ARG A 54 -2.90 -0.71 13.18
C ARG A 54 -2.95 -0.74 14.71
N VAL A 55 -1.96 -0.17 15.38
CA VAL A 55 -1.93 -0.09 16.86
C VAL A 55 -2.94 0.94 17.38
N LEU A 56 -2.94 2.14 16.80
CA LEU A 56 -3.82 3.24 17.22
C LEU A 56 -5.29 2.93 16.92
N GLY A 57 -5.60 2.28 15.80
CA GLY A 57 -6.98 1.95 15.41
C GLY A 57 -7.75 1.08 16.40
N LYS A 58 -7.03 0.43 17.36
CA LYS A 58 -7.64 -0.27 18.48
C LYS A 58 -8.03 0.65 19.65
N LYS A 59 -7.49 1.86 19.71
CA LYS A 59 -7.63 2.79 20.84
C LYS A 59 -8.34 4.07 20.44
N GLU A 60 -8.18 4.50 19.20
CA GLU A 60 -8.63 5.78 18.70
C GLU A 60 -9.59 5.61 17.51
N ASP A 61 -10.43 6.60 17.31
CA ASP A 61 -11.29 6.64 16.15
C ASP A 61 -10.52 6.97 14.88
N TYR A 62 -10.91 6.36 13.77
CA TYR A 62 -10.25 6.54 12.49
C TYR A 62 -10.22 7.99 12.00
N TYR A 63 -11.23 8.79 12.35
CA TYR A 63 -11.25 10.24 12.07
C TYR A 63 -10.11 10.97 12.76
N THR A 64 -9.85 10.65 14.02
CA THR A 64 -8.76 11.22 14.81
C THR A 64 -7.41 10.90 14.17
N ILE A 65 -7.21 9.64 13.79
CA ILE A 65 -5.96 9.18 13.15
C ILE A 65 -5.72 9.93 11.84
N VAL A 66 -6.74 10.00 10.97
CA VAL A 66 -6.63 10.69 9.67
C VAL A 66 -6.42 12.19 9.86
N PHE A 67 -7.12 12.82 10.80
CA PHE A 67 -6.99 14.24 11.09
C PHE A 67 -5.57 14.60 11.52
N PHE A 68 -5.02 13.90 12.51
CA PHE A 68 -3.65 14.15 12.98
C PHE A 68 -2.61 13.87 11.90
N PHE A 69 -2.73 12.77 11.17
CA PHE A 69 -1.85 12.45 10.06
C PHE A 69 -1.85 13.54 8.99
N SER A 70 -3.03 13.96 8.55
CA SER A 70 -3.18 14.98 7.50
C SER A 70 -2.68 16.35 7.96
N THR A 71 -3.01 16.74 9.20
CA THR A 71 -2.56 18.03 9.77
C THR A 71 -1.04 18.06 9.92
N PHE A 72 -0.45 17.00 10.47
CA PHE A 72 1.00 16.91 10.60
C PHE A 72 1.70 16.94 9.24
N SER A 73 1.19 16.20 8.28
CA SER A 73 1.73 16.17 6.91
C SER A 73 1.66 17.54 6.24
N LEU A 74 0.54 18.24 6.41
CA LEU A 74 0.36 19.61 5.89
C LEU A 74 1.42 20.56 6.48
N ILE A 75 1.58 20.56 7.80
CA ILE A 75 2.55 21.43 8.49
C ILE A 75 3.98 21.08 8.05
N ALA A 76 4.31 19.79 7.91
CA ALA A 76 5.65 19.36 7.53
C ALA A 76 6.02 19.72 6.08
N ILE A 77 5.04 19.66 5.16
CA ILE A 77 5.29 19.95 3.74
C ILE A 77 5.22 21.47 3.43
N LEU A 78 4.47 22.24 4.20
CA LEU A 78 4.20 23.65 3.93
C LEU A 78 5.46 24.49 3.69
N PRO A 79 6.55 24.39 4.48
CA PRO A 79 7.76 25.19 4.24
C PRO A 79 8.41 24.90 2.88
N GLY A 80 8.51 23.62 2.52
CA GLY A 80 9.04 23.19 1.23
C GLY A 80 8.15 23.65 0.06
N PHE A 81 6.83 23.56 0.23
CA PHE A 81 5.89 24.04 -0.77
C PHE A 81 6.03 25.55 -1.03
N ILE A 82 6.11 26.37 0.04
CA ILE A 82 6.27 27.81 -0.09
C ILE A 82 7.59 28.16 -0.81
N ALA A 83 8.67 27.43 -0.52
CA ALA A 83 9.99 27.69 -1.11
C ALA A 83 10.05 27.43 -2.63
N VAL A 84 9.24 26.49 -3.15
CA VAL A 84 9.24 26.08 -4.57
C VAL A 84 7.95 26.48 -5.30
N TYR A 85 7.09 27.26 -4.66
CA TYR A 85 5.79 27.63 -5.21
C TYR A 85 5.92 28.35 -6.56
N LYS A 86 5.14 27.88 -7.53
CA LYS A 86 4.94 28.54 -8.82
C LYS A 86 3.45 28.79 -9.03
N PRO A 87 3.07 29.94 -9.63
CA PRO A 87 1.67 30.22 -9.96
C PRO A 87 1.10 29.10 -10.84
N MET A 88 -0.07 28.61 -10.48
CA MET A 88 -0.75 27.53 -11.18
C MET A 88 -1.91 28.09 -12.00
N THR A 89 -2.16 27.48 -13.16
CA THR A 89 -3.35 27.76 -13.97
C THR A 89 -4.59 27.21 -13.27
N THR A 90 -5.77 27.78 -13.59
CA THR A 90 -7.05 27.32 -13.02
C THR A 90 -7.28 25.82 -13.23
N ILE A 91 -6.92 25.30 -14.40
CA ILE A 91 -7.09 23.86 -14.70
C ILE A 91 -6.17 22.97 -13.83
N GLN A 92 -4.94 23.41 -13.56
CA GLN A 92 -4.03 22.71 -12.66
C GLN A 92 -4.57 22.68 -11.22
N VAL A 93 -5.16 23.78 -10.75
CA VAL A 93 -5.82 23.82 -9.43
C VAL A 93 -6.98 22.85 -9.37
N VAL A 94 -7.82 22.77 -10.41
CA VAL A 94 -8.93 21.81 -10.47
C VAL A 94 -8.42 20.37 -10.39
N TYR A 95 -7.38 20.03 -11.17
CA TYR A 95 -6.80 18.67 -11.10
C TYR A 95 -6.20 18.36 -9.73
N LEU A 96 -5.54 19.32 -9.08
CA LEU A 96 -5.02 19.14 -7.73
C LEU A 96 -6.13 18.93 -6.70
N LEU A 97 -7.24 19.65 -6.81
CA LEU A 97 -8.40 19.45 -5.92
C LEU A 97 -9.02 18.05 -6.12
N LEU A 98 -9.18 17.61 -7.36
CA LEU A 98 -9.69 16.26 -7.66
C LEU A 98 -8.74 15.18 -7.13
N ALA A 99 -7.43 15.36 -7.31
CA ALA A 99 -6.42 14.47 -6.76
C ALA A 99 -6.48 14.43 -5.22
N GLY A 100 -6.62 15.59 -4.57
CA GLY A 100 -6.76 15.69 -3.11
C GLY A 100 -8.01 14.99 -2.58
N ILE A 101 -9.15 15.14 -3.25
CA ILE A 101 -10.40 14.43 -2.90
C ILE A 101 -10.20 12.92 -3.04
N SER A 102 -9.64 12.45 -4.15
CA SER A 102 -9.38 11.03 -4.39
C SER A 102 -8.41 10.45 -3.36
N ALA A 103 -7.34 11.18 -3.05
CA ALA A 103 -6.37 10.80 -2.02
C ALA A 103 -7.01 10.72 -0.63
N SER A 104 -7.91 11.65 -0.29
CA SER A 104 -8.64 11.64 0.99
C SER A 104 -9.52 10.41 1.11
N ILE A 105 -10.28 10.05 0.07
CA ILE A 105 -11.09 8.83 0.05
C ILE A 105 -10.21 7.60 0.25
N GLY A 106 -9.08 7.52 -0.46
CA GLY A 106 -8.11 6.44 -0.32
C GLY A 106 -7.53 6.36 1.10
N GLN A 107 -7.18 7.50 1.70
CA GLN A 107 -6.64 7.57 3.04
C GLN A 107 -7.62 7.07 4.10
N PHE A 108 -8.90 7.46 4.01
CA PHE A 108 -9.94 6.91 4.89
C PHE A 108 -10.11 5.41 4.68
N GLY A 109 -10.13 4.95 3.43
CA GLY A 109 -10.25 3.54 3.09
C GLY A 109 -9.14 2.69 3.70
N ILE A 110 -7.89 3.09 3.51
CA ILE A 110 -6.75 2.34 4.03
C ILE A 110 -6.68 2.39 5.57
N THR A 111 -7.01 3.52 6.19
CA THR A 111 -7.05 3.64 7.65
C THR A 111 -8.10 2.73 8.26
N LEU A 112 -9.30 2.65 7.66
CA LEU A 112 -10.35 1.72 8.06
C LEU A 112 -9.93 0.27 7.87
N ALA A 113 -9.29 -0.06 6.75
CA ALA A 113 -8.80 -1.40 6.50
C ALA A 113 -7.84 -1.86 7.61
N TYR A 114 -6.81 -1.06 7.92
CA TYR A 114 -5.86 -1.38 9.00
C TYR A 114 -6.48 -1.35 10.40
N LYS A 115 -7.58 -0.63 10.63
CA LYS A 115 -8.34 -0.68 11.89
C LYS A 115 -9.01 -2.05 12.07
N PHE A 116 -9.65 -2.57 11.04
CA PHE A 116 -10.52 -3.74 11.14
C PHE A 116 -9.84 -5.07 10.78
N ALA A 117 -8.77 -5.07 9.99
CA ALA A 117 -8.11 -6.29 9.56
C ALA A 117 -6.59 -6.31 9.89
N PRO A 118 -5.99 -7.50 10.04
CA PRO A 118 -4.56 -7.65 10.26
C PRO A 118 -3.74 -7.10 9.10
N ALA A 119 -2.57 -6.52 9.39
CA ALA A 119 -1.69 -5.94 8.36
C ALA A 119 -1.30 -6.98 7.28
N LYS A 120 -1.09 -8.25 7.68
CA LYS A 120 -0.80 -9.36 6.76
C LYS A 120 -1.88 -9.65 5.72
N GLU A 121 -3.13 -9.30 6.00
CA GLU A 121 -4.24 -9.46 5.06
C GLU A 121 -4.37 -8.26 4.13
N ILE A 122 -4.16 -7.04 4.67
CA ILE A 122 -4.31 -5.79 3.92
C ILE A 122 -3.21 -5.63 2.88
N SER A 123 -1.96 -5.97 3.24
CA SER A 123 -0.80 -5.83 2.35
C SER A 123 -0.94 -6.56 1.00
N ILE A 124 -1.84 -7.55 0.91
CA ILE A 124 -2.14 -8.21 -0.36
C ILE A 124 -2.88 -7.27 -1.31
N TYR A 125 -3.79 -6.47 -0.77
CA TYR A 125 -4.58 -5.54 -1.57
C TYR A 125 -3.74 -4.37 -2.09
N ASP A 126 -2.61 -4.05 -1.44
CA ASP A 126 -1.68 -3.03 -1.93
C ASP A 126 -1.13 -3.38 -3.33
N TYR A 127 -0.99 -4.69 -3.64
CA TYR A 127 -0.59 -5.12 -4.98
C TYR A 127 -1.64 -4.82 -6.06
N SER A 128 -2.92 -4.66 -5.70
CA SER A 128 -3.94 -4.22 -6.65
C SER A 128 -3.67 -2.81 -7.18
N GLY A 129 -3.01 -1.97 -6.38
CA GLY A 129 -2.57 -0.64 -6.78
C GLY A 129 -1.62 -0.67 -7.98
N ILE A 130 -0.72 -1.65 -8.04
CA ILE A 130 0.21 -1.82 -9.18
C ILE A 130 -0.58 -2.12 -10.47
N ILE A 131 -1.59 -2.98 -10.37
CA ILE A 131 -2.43 -3.37 -11.53
C ILE A 131 -3.28 -2.18 -11.99
N CYS A 132 -3.95 -1.50 -11.04
CA CYS A 132 -4.74 -0.31 -11.34
C CYS A 132 -3.87 0.80 -11.96
N SER A 133 -2.66 1.03 -11.44
CA SER A 133 -1.72 1.99 -11.97
C SER A 133 -1.30 1.66 -13.40
N ALA A 134 -1.02 0.38 -13.70
CA ALA A 134 -0.70 -0.06 -15.05
C ALA A 134 -1.86 0.17 -16.04
N ILE A 135 -3.09 -0.17 -15.63
CA ILE A 135 -4.28 0.07 -16.48
C ILE A 135 -4.47 1.56 -16.74
N LEU A 136 -4.34 2.40 -15.71
CA LEU A 136 -4.46 3.85 -15.86
C LEU A 136 -3.33 4.42 -16.73
N GLY A 137 -2.09 3.94 -16.59
CA GLY A 137 -0.96 4.30 -17.43
C GLY A 137 -1.23 4.02 -18.91
N ILE A 138 -1.75 2.84 -19.23
CA ILE A 138 -2.11 2.47 -20.61
C ILE A 138 -3.26 3.34 -21.13
N VAL A 139 -4.33 3.49 -20.35
CA VAL A 139 -5.58 4.14 -20.83
C VAL A 139 -5.44 5.65 -20.96
N PHE A 140 -4.79 6.31 -19.99
CA PHE A 140 -4.73 7.77 -19.92
C PHE A 140 -3.43 8.36 -20.46
N PHE A 141 -2.32 7.62 -20.38
CA PHE A 141 -1.00 8.10 -20.77
C PHE A 141 -0.44 7.41 -22.02
N GLY A 142 -1.16 6.39 -22.55
CA GLY A 142 -0.71 5.65 -23.74
C GLY A 142 0.59 4.87 -23.48
N GLU A 143 0.85 4.51 -22.23
CA GLU A 143 2.03 3.71 -21.90
C GLU A 143 1.92 2.31 -22.51
N HIS A 144 3.01 1.84 -23.09
CA HIS A 144 3.09 0.47 -23.63
C HIS A 144 4.07 -0.33 -22.79
N PRO A 145 3.58 -1.15 -21.84
CA PRO A 145 4.46 -2.00 -21.06
C PRO A 145 5.17 -2.99 -21.97
N ASP A 146 6.48 -3.09 -21.82
CA ASP A 146 7.28 -4.07 -22.55
C ASP A 146 7.11 -5.49 -21.98
N THR A 147 7.67 -6.49 -22.64
CA THR A 147 7.52 -7.90 -22.28
C THR A 147 7.95 -8.19 -20.84
N MET A 148 9.05 -7.55 -20.35
CA MET A 148 9.51 -7.73 -18.97
C MET A 148 8.52 -7.18 -17.95
N SER A 149 7.94 -6.02 -18.21
CA SER A 149 6.90 -5.43 -17.35
C SER A 149 5.65 -6.31 -17.31
N ILE A 150 5.23 -6.87 -18.45
CA ILE A 150 4.08 -7.79 -18.50
C ILE A 150 4.36 -9.04 -17.66
N ILE A 151 5.54 -9.64 -17.77
CA ILE A 151 5.95 -10.76 -16.92
C ILE A 151 5.92 -10.37 -15.44
N GLY A 152 6.44 -9.18 -15.09
CA GLY A 152 6.40 -8.65 -13.73
C GLY A 152 4.98 -8.51 -13.20
N TYR A 153 4.04 -7.96 -13.97
CA TYR A 153 2.63 -7.85 -13.60
C TYR A 153 1.99 -9.23 -13.35
N LEU A 154 2.29 -10.22 -14.20
CA LEU A 154 1.77 -11.58 -14.03
C LEU A 154 2.31 -12.24 -12.74
N ILE A 155 3.60 -12.06 -12.45
CA ILE A 155 4.22 -12.58 -11.21
C ILE A 155 3.57 -11.93 -9.98
N VAL A 156 3.44 -10.60 -9.96
CA VAL A 156 2.82 -9.87 -8.83
C VAL A 156 1.38 -10.31 -8.64
N PHE A 157 0.61 -10.41 -9.72
CA PHE A 157 -0.79 -10.84 -9.67
C PHE A 157 -0.92 -12.28 -9.13
N ALA A 158 -0.10 -13.20 -9.64
CA ALA A 158 -0.13 -14.61 -9.20
C ALA A 158 0.25 -14.73 -7.71
N ALA A 159 1.28 -14.01 -7.26
CA ALA A 159 1.70 -14.01 -5.86
C ALA A 159 0.62 -13.42 -4.94
N ALA A 160 0.01 -12.30 -5.34
CA ALA A 160 -1.08 -11.67 -4.59
C ALA A 160 -2.31 -12.58 -4.50
N PHE A 161 -2.69 -13.22 -5.61
CA PHE A 161 -3.84 -14.13 -5.67
C PHE A 161 -3.62 -15.40 -4.83
N ASP A 162 -2.43 -16.01 -4.90
CA ASP A 162 -2.11 -17.20 -4.09
C ASP A 162 -2.09 -16.81 -2.59
N MET A 163 -1.57 -15.65 -2.22
CA MET A 163 -1.61 -15.14 -0.86
C MET A 163 -3.05 -14.94 -0.38
N PHE A 164 -3.91 -14.34 -1.21
CA PHE A 164 -5.34 -14.17 -0.89
C PHE A 164 -6.02 -15.50 -0.61
N LEU A 165 -5.83 -16.51 -1.48
CA LEU A 165 -6.39 -17.85 -1.28
C LEU A 165 -5.87 -18.52 -0.01
N TYR A 166 -4.58 -18.36 0.27
CA TYR A 166 -3.95 -18.91 1.45
C TYR A 166 -4.50 -18.30 2.74
N ASN A 167 -4.61 -16.99 2.82
CA ASN A 167 -5.18 -16.32 3.99
C ASN A 167 -6.66 -16.67 4.20
N LYS A 168 -7.44 -16.71 3.12
CA LYS A 168 -8.84 -17.15 3.20
C LYS A 168 -8.99 -18.60 3.74
N LYS A 169 -8.03 -19.46 3.44
CA LYS A 169 -7.99 -20.83 3.99
C LYS A 169 -7.66 -20.83 5.49
N LEU A 170 -6.70 -20.02 5.91
CA LEU A 170 -6.35 -19.88 7.33
C LEU A 170 -7.53 -19.36 8.16
N ASP A 171 -8.21 -18.32 7.70
CA ASP A 171 -9.38 -17.77 8.40
C ASP A 171 -10.51 -18.79 8.59
N LYS A 172 -10.71 -19.68 7.59
CA LYS A 172 -11.69 -20.75 7.71
C LYS A 172 -11.29 -21.79 8.76
N LEU A 173 -10.00 -22.10 8.86
CA LEU A 173 -9.50 -23.05 9.86
C LEU A 173 -9.61 -22.48 11.28
N ASP A 174 -9.20 -21.21 11.46
CA ASP A 174 -9.29 -20.52 12.75
C ASP A 174 -10.75 -20.41 13.25
N LYS A 175 -11.69 -20.12 12.34
CA LYS A 175 -13.12 -20.08 12.69
C LYS A 175 -13.65 -21.46 13.11
N LYS A 176 -13.21 -22.54 12.42
CA LYS A 176 -13.61 -23.90 12.75
C LYS A 176 -13.06 -24.36 14.10
N ASP A 177 -11.80 -24.02 14.39
CA ASP A 177 -11.17 -24.35 15.67
C ASP A 177 -11.82 -23.61 16.85
N ASN A 178 -12.22 -22.34 16.65
CA ASN A 178 -12.94 -21.58 17.68
C ASN A 178 -14.33 -22.16 17.94
N GLN A 179 -15.07 -22.53 16.90
CA GLN A 179 -16.38 -23.19 17.05
C GLN A 179 -16.28 -24.53 17.80
N LEU A 180 -15.23 -25.31 17.55
CA LEU A 180 -15.02 -26.58 18.26
C LEU A 180 -14.71 -26.38 19.74
N LYS A 181 -13.99 -25.32 20.10
CA LYS A 181 -13.70 -24.96 21.49
C LYS A 181 -14.95 -24.49 22.24
N ASP A 182 -15.81 -23.73 21.59
CA ASP A 182 -17.07 -23.22 22.18
C ASP A 182 -18.09 -24.36 22.42
N VAL A 183 -17.98 -25.49 21.70
CA VAL A 183 -18.85 -26.67 21.87
C VAL A 183 -18.33 -27.62 22.98
N GLN A 184 -17.04 -27.53 23.32
CA GLN A 184 -16.38 -28.43 24.30
C GLN A 184 -16.25 -27.81 25.70
N GLY A 185 -16.56 -26.53 25.89
CA GLY A 185 -16.53 -25.78 27.16
C GLY A 185 -17.93 -25.47 27.65
#